data_14e0f5999dc9e83f72f2e35f99d82929
#
_entry.id   14e0f5999dc9e83f72f2e35f99d82929
#
_cell.length_a   1.000
_cell.length_b   1.000
_cell.length_c   1.000
_cell.angle_alpha   90.00
_cell.angle_beta   90.00
_cell.angle_gamma   90.00
#
_symmetry.space_group_name_H-M   'P 1'
#
loop_
_entity.id
_entity.type
_entity.pdbx_description
1 polymer ?
#
loop_
_entity_poly.entity_id
_entity_poly.type
_entity_poly.pdbx_seq_one_letter_code
_entity_poly.pdbx_strand_id
1 'polypeptide(L)'
;MLIKANERKHASLEHLRGGDGSVDKFDCGVSPMPAHAAMFAEIQLKPGCSIGTHRHEGEYEIFFCKEGEIVLNDNGTERLMHVGDFAVCYDGEEHGIANRTDELAAVYAAIIKTEE
;
A
#
# COMPACT_ATOMS: atom_id res chain seq x y z
N MET A 1 -2.91 22.07 -7.41
CA MET A 1 -2.78 21.94 -5.94
C MET A 1 -1.52 21.16 -5.63
N LEU A 2 -0.73 21.63 -4.70
CA LEU A 2 0.46 20.96 -4.24
C LEU A 2 0.30 20.60 -2.77
N ILE A 3 0.58 19.33 -2.42
CA ILE A 3 0.62 18.88 -1.02
C ILE A 3 2.08 18.61 -0.67
N LYS A 4 2.61 19.40 0.26
CA LYS A 4 3.98 19.21 0.74
C LYS A 4 4.06 17.97 1.62
N ALA A 5 5.23 17.35 1.69
CA ALA A 5 5.43 16.14 2.47
C ALA A 5 4.97 16.29 3.93
N ASN A 6 5.23 17.45 4.55
CA ASN A 6 4.85 17.71 5.94
C ASN A 6 3.36 18.06 6.12
N GLU A 7 2.62 18.15 5.03
CA GLU A 7 1.17 18.40 5.08
C GLU A 7 0.35 17.11 4.92
N ARG A 8 1.02 15.99 4.66
CA ARG A 8 0.35 14.70 4.53
C ARG A 8 -0.28 14.28 5.86
N LYS A 9 -1.34 13.48 5.78
CA LYS A 9 -2.01 12.94 6.96
C LYS A 9 -1.35 11.62 7.33
N HIS A 10 -0.75 11.56 8.52
CA HIS A 10 -0.09 10.35 9.03
C HIS A 10 -1.03 9.56 9.94
N ALA A 11 -1.06 8.26 9.76
CA ALA A 11 -1.72 7.32 10.65
C ALA A 11 -0.83 6.10 10.85
N SER A 12 -0.76 5.60 12.08
CA SER A 12 -0.14 4.32 12.39
C SER A 12 -1.26 3.30 12.55
N LEU A 13 -1.25 2.25 11.74
CA LEU A 13 -2.32 1.26 11.66
C LEU A 13 -1.81 -0.08 12.13
N GLU A 14 -2.29 -0.52 13.31
CA GLU A 14 -1.88 -1.80 13.89
C GLU A 14 -2.64 -2.95 13.25
N HIS A 15 -1.93 -4.04 12.96
CA HIS A 15 -2.50 -5.29 12.43
C HIS A 15 -3.44 -5.07 11.25
N LEU A 16 -3.05 -4.17 10.34
CA LEU A 16 -3.86 -3.85 9.17
C LEU A 16 -4.14 -5.10 8.35
N ARG A 17 -5.41 -5.38 8.13
CA ARG A 17 -5.87 -6.59 7.42
C ARG A 17 -5.36 -7.88 8.06
N GLY A 18 -5.13 -7.89 9.38
CA GLY A 18 -4.58 -9.05 10.07
C GLY A 18 -3.08 -9.22 9.94
N GLY A 19 -2.37 -8.20 9.45
CA GLY A 19 -0.92 -8.24 9.32
C GLY A 19 -0.19 -8.13 10.64
N ASP A 20 1.13 -8.22 10.57
CA ASP A 20 2.01 -8.14 11.74
C ASP A 20 2.45 -6.72 12.01
N GLY A 21 2.54 -6.36 13.29
CA GLY A 21 3.02 -5.07 13.73
C GLY A 21 2.12 -3.92 13.27
N SER A 22 2.73 -2.79 12.96
CA SER A 22 2.02 -1.60 12.50
C SER A 22 2.64 -1.07 11.21
N VAL A 23 1.82 -0.42 10.38
CA VAL A 23 2.29 0.26 9.19
C VAL A 23 2.00 1.75 9.32
N ASP A 24 2.90 2.58 8.77
CA ASP A 24 2.72 4.02 8.76
C ASP A 24 2.18 4.44 7.40
N LYS A 25 1.00 5.06 7.40
CA LYS A 25 0.33 5.52 6.20
C LYS A 25 0.40 7.04 6.16
N PHE A 26 0.96 7.57 5.09
CA PHE A 26 1.03 9.01 4.82
C PHE A 26 0.11 9.31 3.64
N ASP A 27 -1.12 9.66 3.97
CA ASP A 27 -2.16 9.98 2.98
C ASP A 27 -1.91 11.35 2.37
N CYS A 28 -2.20 11.52 1.08
CA CYS A 28 -2.03 12.81 0.41
C CYS A 28 -2.91 13.90 1.02
N GLY A 29 -4.03 13.54 1.61
CA GLY A 29 -4.89 14.50 2.30
C GLY A 29 -5.66 15.45 1.38
N VAL A 30 -5.74 15.11 0.11
CA VAL A 30 -6.47 15.93 -0.88
C VAL A 30 -7.97 15.78 -0.67
N SER A 31 -8.69 16.93 -0.73
CA SER A 31 -10.15 16.94 -0.64
C SER A 31 -10.70 18.02 -1.58
N PRO A 32 -11.60 17.68 -2.52
CA PRO A 32 -12.05 16.33 -2.81
C PRO A 32 -10.98 15.52 -3.55
N MET A 33 -11.04 14.21 -3.42
CA MET A 33 -10.20 13.33 -4.22
C MET A 33 -10.62 13.38 -5.69
N PRO A 34 -9.67 13.17 -6.61
CA PRO A 34 -10.04 13.02 -8.02
C PRO A 34 -11.06 11.90 -8.22
N ALA A 35 -11.89 12.03 -9.27
CA ALA A 35 -12.90 11.02 -9.57
C ALA A 35 -12.27 9.62 -9.64
N HIS A 36 -12.96 8.63 -9.08
CA HIS A 36 -12.55 7.23 -8.98
C HIS A 36 -11.38 6.96 -8.04
N ALA A 37 -10.67 7.97 -7.55
CA ALA A 37 -9.57 7.77 -6.61
C ALA A 37 -10.13 7.58 -5.19
N ALA A 38 -9.87 6.40 -4.61
CA ALA A 38 -10.29 6.10 -3.24
C ALA A 38 -9.16 6.36 -2.24
N MET A 39 -7.91 6.21 -2.66
CA MET A 39 -6.76 6.44 -1.80
C MET A 39 -5.53 6.71 -2.66
N PHE A 40 -4.65 7.59 -2.18
CA PHE A 40 -3.28 7.72 -2.67
C PHE A 40 -2.40 8.01 -1.46
N ALA A 41 -1.44 7.13 -1.18
CA ALA A 41 -0.66 7.23 0.04
C ALA A 41 0.73 6.61 -0.13
N GLU A 42 1.67 7.07 0.69
CA GLU A 42 2.90 6.33 0.94
C GLU A 42 2.65 5.44 2.16
N ILE A 43 3.02 4.17 2.07
CA ILE A 43 2.91 3.23 3.18
C ILE A 43 4.30 2.72 3.50
N GLN A 44 4.73 2.91 4.75
CA GLN A 44 6.02 2.47 5.24
C GLN A 44 5.85 1.27 6.15
N LEU A 45 6.68 0.25 5.92
CA LEU A 45 6.71 -0.97 6.71
C LEU A 45 8.08 -1.08 7.38
N LYS A 46 8.10 -0.99 8.71
CA LYS A 46 9.30 -1.28 9.49
C LYS A 46 9.62 -2.78 9.43
N PRO A 47 10.84 -3.19 9.82
CA PRO A 47 11.19 -4.62 9.85
C PRO A 47 10.14 -5.47 10.57
N GLY A 48 9.73 -6.56 9.95
CA GLY A 48 8.77 -7.50 10.53
C GLY A 48 7.31 -7.10 10.43
N CYS A 49 7.01 -5.94 9.84
CA CYS A 49 5.63 -5.46 9.70
C CYS A 49 5.04 -5.87 8.36
N SER A 50 3.71 -5.99 8.32
CA SER A 50 3.02 -6.43 7.11
C SER A 50 1.60 -5.91 7.06
N ILE A 51 1.07 -5.85 5.84
CA ILE A 51 -0.36 -5.73 5.58
C ILE A 51 -0.84 -7.12 5.21
N GLY A 52 -1.82 -7.65 5.94
CA GLY A 52 -2.33 -9.00 5.71
C GLY A 52 -3.02 -9.12 4.36
N THR A 53 -3.12 -10.36 3.90
CA THR A 53 -3.77 -10.67 2.62
C THR A 53 -5.24 -10.32 2.68
N HIS A 54 -5.72 -9.60 1.68
CA HIS A 54 -7.11 -9.17 1.58
C HIS A 54 -7.53 -9.07 0.11
N ARG A 55 -8.83 -9.16 -0.11
CA ARG A 55 -9.43 -9.09 -1.44
C ARG A 55 -9.92 -7.67 -1.70
N HIS A 56 -9.70 -7.17 -2.90
CA HIS A 56 -10.31 -5.92 -3.36
C HIS A 56 -11.56 -6.22 -4.18
N GLU A 57 -12.67 -5.54 -3.85
CA GLU A 57 -13.93 -5.67 -4.55
C GLU A 57 -14.47 -4.28 -4.91
N GLY A 58 -14.81 -4.09 -6.19
CA GLY A 58 -15.27 -2.79 -6.71
C GLY A 58 -14.15 -1.78 -6.86
N GLU A 59 -12.92 -2.22 -6.75
CA GLU A 59 -11.74 -1.38 -6.84
C GLU A 59 -10.51 -2.21 -7.22
N TYR A 60 -9.45 -1.55 -7.59
CA TYR A 60 -8.14 -2.19 -7.73
C TYR A 60 -7.08 -1.30 -7.09
N GLU A 61 -5.95 -1.91 -6.74
CA GLU A 61 -4.86 -1.19 -6.09
C GLU A 61 -3.55 -1.38 -6.84
N ILE A 62 -2.79 -0.28 -6.96
CA ILE A 62 -1.46 -0.29 -7.57
C ILE A 62 -0.45 0.01 -6.46
N PHE A 63 0.58 -0.82 -6.34
CA PHE A 63 1.74 -0.56 -5.53
C PHE A 63 2.93 -0.20 -6.42
N PHE A 64 3.70 0.78 -5.99
CA PHE A 64 5.02 1.07 -6.54
C PHE A 64 6.03 0.97 -5.40
N CYS A 65 7.02 0.09 -5.52
CA CYS A 65 8.04 -0.05 -4.49
C CYS A 65 8.99 1.14 -4.53
N LYS A 66 8.97 1.93 -3.48
CA LYS A 66 9.76 3.15 -3.35
C LYS A 66 11.09 2.89 -2.64
N GLU A 67 11.10 1.99 -1.67
CA GLU A 67 12.25 1.77 -0.79
C GLU A 67 12.26 0.33 -0.29
N GLY A 68 13.46 -0.24 -0.17
CA GLY A 68 13.66 -1.55 0.42
C GLY A 68 13.21 -2.70 -0.45
N GLU A 69 13.02 -3.86 0.20
CA GLU A 69 12.55 -5.08 -0.45
C GLU A 69 11.25 -5.52 0.23
N ILE A 70 10.28 -5.89 -0.56
CA ILE A 70 8.96 -6.27 -0.09
C ILE A 70 8.61 -7.65 -0.62
N VAL A 71 8.07 -8.50 0.26
CA VAL A 71 7.48 -9.76 -0.16
C VAL A 71 6.00 -9.48 -0.48
N LEU A 72 5.64 -9.66 -1.73
CA LEU A 72 4.27 -9.52 -2.21
C LEU A 72 3.61 -10.89 -2.24
N ASN A 73 2.45 -11.01 -1.60
CA ASN A 73 1.56 -12.14 -1.84
C ASN A 73 0.65 -11.75 -3.01
N ASP A 74 0.91 -12.33 -4.17
CA ASP A 74 0.20 -12.05 -5.41
C ASP A 74 -0.75 -13.22 -5.70
N ASN A 75 -1.99 -13.08 -5.25
CA ASN A 75 -3.01 -14.13 -5.42
C ASN A 75 -2.53 -15.51 -4.92
N GLY A 76 -1.83 -15.54 -3.80
CA GLY A 76 -1.34 -16.78 -3.18
C GLY A 76 0.08 -17.16 -3.54
N THR A 77 0.73 -16.46 -4.46
CA THR A 77 2.12 -16.70 -4.83
C THR A 77 3.00 -15.60 -4.29
N GLU A 78 4.00 -15.95 -3.49
CA GLU A 78 4.94 -14.95 -2.97
C GLU A 78 5.94 -14.54 -4.05
N ARG A 79 6.12 -13.23 -4.19
CA ARG A 79 7.07 -12.64 -5.14
C ARG A 79 7.81 -11.49 -4.47
N LEU A 80 9.06 -11.27 -4.85
CA LEU A 80 9.83 -10.15 -4.32
C LEU A 80 9.60 -8.91 -5.17
N MET A 81 9.35 -7.78 -4.50
CA MET A 81 9.32 -6.45 -5.12
C MET A 81 10.56 -5.70 -4.70
N HIS A 82 11.20 -5.08 -5.66
CA HIS A 82 12.35 -4.19 -5.44
C HIS A 82 12.03 -2.78 -5.91
N VAL A 83 12.87 -1.83 -5.54
CA VAL A 83 12.68 -0.43 -5.89
C VAL A 83 12.46 -0.26 -7.39
N GLY A 84 11.37 0.39 -7.75
CA GLY A 84 10.97 0.60 -9.14
C GLY A 84 9.95 -0.39 -9.68
N ASP A 85 9.68 -1.47 -8.93
CA ASP A 85 8.70 -2.48 -9.37
C ASP A 85 7.27 -2.01 -9.07
N PHE A 86 6.36 -2.39 -9.96
CA PHE A 86 4.92 -2.18 -9.79
C PHE A 86 4.22 -3.51 -9.53
N ALA A 87 3.14 -3.45 -8.75
CA ALA A 87 2.23 -4.58 -8.61
C ALA A 87 0.80 -4.07 -8.71
N VAL A 88 -0.06 -4.81 -9.38
CA VAL A 88 -1.47 -4.46 -9.52
C VAL A 88 -2.32 -5.60 -8.99
N CYS A 89 -3.23 -5.25 -8.07
CA CYS A 89 -4.26 -6.16 -7.58
C CYS A 89 -5.57 -5.71 -8.23
N TYR A 90 -6.08 -6.50 -9.16
CA TYR A 90 -7.31 -6.17 -9.88
C TYR A 90 -8.55 -6.44 -9.03
N ASP A 91 -9.68 -5.92 -9.47
CA ASP A 91 -10.97 -6.18 -8.84
C ASP A 91 -11.20 -7.70 -8.76
N GLY A 92 -11.54 -8.18 -7.56
CA GLY A 92 -11.72 -9.61 -7.29
C GLY A 92 -10.47 -10.39 -6.94
N GLU A 93 -9.29 -9.79 -7.07
CA GLU A 93 -8.03 -10.43 -6.71
C GLU A 93 -7.66 -10.13 -5.26
N GLU A 94 -6.69 -10.87 -4.73
CA GLU A 94 -6.21 -10.66 -3.37
C GLU A 94 -4.69 -10.50 -3.34
N HIS A 95 -4.22 -9.68 -2.39
CA HIS A 95 -2.81 -9.45 -2.17
C HIS A 95 -2.52 -9.09 -0.71
N GLY A 96 -1.24 -9.12 -0.38
CA GLY A 96 -0.69 -8.61 0.86
C GLY A 96 0.78 -8.31 0.68
N ILE A 97 1.36 -7.51 1.57
CA ILE A 97 2.78 -7.18 1.52
C ILE A 97 3.42 -7.31 2.90
N ALA A 98 4.69 -7.71 2.92
CA ALA A 98 5.45 -7.87 4.14
C ALA A 98 6.87 -7.38 3.98
N ASN A 99 7.42 -6.81 5.03
CA ASN A 99 8.83 -6.49 5.12
C ASN A 99 9.53 -7.54 5.99
N ARG A 100 10.26 -8.44 5.36
CA ARG A 100 11.02 -9.49 6.05
C ARG A 100 12.50 -9.16 6.19
N THR A 101 12.87 -7.90 5.91
CA THR A 101 14.25 -7.42 6.02
C THR A 101 14.46 -6.72 7.36
N ASP A 102 15.68 -6.28 7.62
CA ASP A 102 16.03 -5.49 8.79
C ASP A 102 16.11 -3.98 8.51
N GLU A 103 15.62 -3.56 7.35
CA GLU A 103 15.59 -2.16 6.94
C GLU A 103 14.16 -1.73 6.61
N LEU A 104 13.94 -0.41 6.56
CA LEU A 104 12.63 0.15 6.19
C LEU A 104 12.28 -0.21 4.76
N ALA A 105 11.03 -0.54 4.52
CA ALA A 105 10.47 -0.69 3.19
C ALA A 105 9.28 0.25 3.01
N ALA A 106 9.03 0.68 1.78
CA ALA A 106 7.93 1.60 1.50
C ALA A 106 7.38 1.40 0.09
N VAL A 107 6.07 1.57 -0.02
CA VAL A 107 5.37 1.60 -1.30
C VAL A 107 4.57 2.90 -1.42
N TYR A 108 4.40 3.37 -2.66
CA TYR A 108 3.28 4.25 -2.97
C TYR A 108 2.11 3.36 -3.36
N ALA A 109 0.94 3.66 -2.82
CA ALA A 109 -0.28 2.88 -3.05
C ALA A 109 -1.38 3.79 -3.57
N ALA A 110 -2.06 3.35 -4.62
CA ALA A 110 -3.23 4.02 -5.17
C ALA A 110 -4.37 3.03 -5.26
N ILE A 111 -5.53 3.37 -4.68
CA ILE A 111 -6.75 2.59 -4.83
C ILE A 111 -7.69 3.36 -5.76
N ILE A 112 -8.16 2.67 -6.78
CA ILE A 112 -9.00 3.23 -7.84
C ILE A 112 -10.30 2.45 -7.89
N LYS A 113 -11.44 3.16 -7.78
CA LYS A 113 -12.75 2.53 -7.84
C LYS A 113 -13.09 2.19 -9.28
N THR A 114 -13.68 1.01 -9.48
CA THR A 114 -14.17 0.61 -10.81
C THR A 114 -15.43 1.37 -11.18
N GLU A 115 -16.19 1.86 -10.17
CA GLU A 115 -17.39 2.67 -10.35
C GLU A 115 -17.35 3.88 -9.40
N GLU A 116 -18.09 4.89 -9.74
CA GLU A 116 -18.22 6.08 -8.89
C GLU A 116 -19.08 5.83 -7.64
#